data_4c8c766aad29077f6cc57e8625b4d999
#
_entry.id   4c8c766aad29077f6cc57e8625b4d999
#
_cell.length_a   1.000
_cell.length_b   1.000
_cell.length_c   1.000
_cell.angle_alpha   90.00
_cell.angle_beta   90.00
_cell.angle_gamma   90.00
#
_symmetry.space_group_name_H-M   'P 1'
#
loop_
_entity.id
_entity.type
_entity.pdbx_description
1 polymer ?
#
loop_
_entity_poly.entity_id
_entity_poly.type
_entity_poly.pdbx_seq_one_letter_code
_entity_poly.pdbx_strand_id
1 'polypeptide(L)'
;LDASDLHEKESELNLNMNQSSESKSIASSEDVFARMIGECPAMQELKAQMMRVAATDANVLITGENGTGKDVVAHALHQLSGRARKPFVNIDLGCIPENLFESELFGYEKGAFTDARNAKEGRIETADGGTLFLDEIGNLNLPMQQKLLTVIEKRETQRIGSNKVSHVDVRILAATNAHLREKVGEGTFRQDLFYRLNTIELHLPPLRDRGEDIVLLAEYFLKIYSGKYSVGDVVLGASAKQKLLKHTWPGNVRELQHCIERAIVLGDKTELAAEDIRLEDSVVVSGASSSDSSSGSSSSSVNIDSLNLQSLEREAIKRAISLSNGNLTQAAELLGITRFALYRKIDKLGV
;
A
#
# COMPACT_ATOMS: atom_id res chain seq x y z
N LEU A 1 -26.04 37.06 -7.83
CA LEU A 1 -25.86 35.69 -8.36
C LEU A 1 -26.69 34.78 -7.47
N ASP A 2 -27.76 34.28 -8.02
CA ASP A 2 -28.86 33.60 -7.29
C ASP A 2 -28.48 32.15 -7.01
N ALA A 3 -28.81 31.64 -5.83
CA ALA A 3 -28.51 30.27 -5.40
C ALA A 3 -29.18 29.21 -6.29
N SER A 4 -30.19 29.57 -7.07
CA SER A 4 -30.85 28.76 -8.09
C SER A 4 -29.94 28.46 -9.30
N ASP A 5 -29.14 29.43 -9.73
CA ASP A 5 -28.19 29.29 -10.88
C ASP A 5 -27.04 28.34 -10.56
N LEU A 6 -26.64 28.23 -9.30
CA LEU A 6 -25.59 27.28 -8.86
C LEU A 6 -26.10 25.84 -8.83
N HIS A 7 -27.36 25.65 -8.40
CA HIS A 7 -27.99 24.31 -8.34
C HIS A 7 -28.29 23.76 -9.75
N GLU A 8 -28.66 24.65 -10.69
CA GLU A 8 -28.92 24.26 -12.09
C GLU A 8 -27.63 23.85 -12.79
N LYS A 9 -26.51 24.58 -12.56
CA LYS A 9 -25.18 24.24 -13.10
C LYS A 9 -24.58 22.97 -12.48
N GLU A 10 -24.79 22.72 -11.20
CA GLU A 10 -24.39 21.45 -10.57
C GLU A 10 -25.21 20.27 -11.09
N SER A 11 -26.50 20.46 -11.37
CA SER A 11 -27.35 19.45 -11.98
C SER A 11 -26.96 19.17 -13.43
N GLU A 12 -26.61 20.17 -14.23
CA GLU A 12 -26.12 20.03 -15.60
C GLU A 12 -24.71 19.37 -15.64
N LEU A 13 -23.83 19.70 -14.69
CA LEU A 13 -22.53 19.03 -14.59
C LEU A 13 -22.67 17.53 -14.21
N ASN A 14 -23.59 17.23 -13.31
CA ASN A 14 -23.88 15.84 -12.92
C ASN A 14 -24.62 15.06 -14.02
N LEU A 15 -25.50 15.72 -14.82
CA LEU A 15 -26.12 15.11 -16.00
C LEU A 15 -25.08 14.84 -17.11
N ASN A 16 -24.16 15.77 -17.35
CA ASN A 16 -23.08 15.61 -18.33
C ASN A 16 -22.05 14.56 -17.89
N MET A 17 -21.78 14.40 -16.59
CA MET A 17 -20.96 13.30 -16.07
C MET A 17 -21.66 11.94 -16.19
N ASN A 18 -23.00 11.87 -16.07
CA ASN A 18 -23.75 10.64 -16.27
C ASN A 18 -24.00 10.29 -17.76
N GLN A 19 -24.12 11.27 -18.66
CA GLN A 19 -24.24 11.02 -20.10
C GLN A 19 -22.91 10.65 -20.77
N SER A 20 -21.76 11.02 -20.18
CA SER A 20 -20.45 10.53 -20.64
C SER A 20 -20.13 9.09 -20.21
N SER A 21 -21.00 8.45 -19.41
CA SER A 21 -20.85 7.04 -18.98
C SER A 21 -21.55 6.03 -19.89
N GLU A 22 -22.40 6.46 -20.83
CA GLU A 22 -23.19 5.53 -21.66
C GLU A 22 -22.55 5.12 -23.01
N SER A 23 -21.39 5.67 -23.37
CA SER A 23 -20.67 5.28 -24.62
C SER A 23 -19.18 4.98 -24.40
N LYS A 24 -18.80 4.35 -23.27
CA LYS A 24 -17.46 3.76 -23.17
C LYS A 24 -17.44 2.50 -24.02
N SER A 25 -16.89 2.61 -25.26
CA SER A 25 -16.35 1.48 -26.01
C SER A 25 -15.51 0.62 -25.04
N ILE A 26 -15.56 -0.70 -25.20
CA ILE A 26 -14.65 -1.61 -24.47
C ILE A 26 -13.24 -1.08 -24.76
N ALA A 27 -12.53 -0.65 -23.72
CA ALA A 27 -11.17 -0.14 -23.85
C ALA A 27 -10.33 -1.21 -24.57
N SER A 28 -9.55 -0.81 -25.55
CA SER A 28 -8.64 -1.75 -26.19
C SER A 28 -7.64 -2.30 -25.17
N SER A 29 -7.09 -3.48 -25.39
CA SER A 29 -6.06 -4.02 -24.50
C SER A 29 -4.86 -3.06 -24.35
N GLU A 30 -4.56 -2.28 -25.38
CA GLU A 30 -3.53 -1.24 -25.37
C GLU A 30 -3.88 -0.11 -24.42
N ASP A 31 -5.14 0.35 -24.41
CA ASP A 31 -5.59 1.40 -23.48
C ASP A 31 -5.55 0.94 -22.03
N VAL A 32 -5.88 -0.32 -21.77
CA VAL A 32 -5.83 -0.90 -20.42
C VAL A 32 -4.39 -0.98 -19.92
N PHE A 33 -3.46 -1.43 -20.78
CA PHE A 33 -2.04 -1.52 -20.43
C PHE A 33 -1.31 -0.17 -20.44
N ALA A 34 -1.90 0.90 -20.96
CA ALA A 34 -1.29 2.23 -20.94
C ALA A 34 -0.99 2.72 -19.50
N ARG A 35 -1.75 2.24 -18.51
CA ARG A 35 -1.49 2.53 -17.08
C ARG A 35 -0.49 1.57 -16.43
N MET A 36 -0.19 0.45 -17.10
CA MET A 36 0.70 -0.58 -16.61
C MET A 36 2.05 -0.49 -17.33
N ILE A 37 2.81 0.55 -16.95
CA ILE A 37 4.10 0.87 -17.57
C ILE A 37 5.13 -0.20 -17.18
N GLY A 38 5.85 -0.67 -18.20
CA GLY A 38 6.92 -1.65 -18.08
C GLY A 38 7.06 -2.44 -19.36
N GLU A 39 8.29 -2.52 -19.85
CA GLU A 39 8.70 -3.20 -21.08
C GLU A 39 9.72 -4.30 -20.82
N CYS A 40 10.19 -4.45 -19.57
CA CYS A 40 11.11 -5.53 -19.23
C CYS A 40 10.45 -6.90 -19.48
N PRO A 41 11.24 -7.96 -19.76
CA PRO A 41 10.71 -9.29 -20.10
C PRO A 41 9.71 -9.82 -19.08
N ALA A 42 9.97 -9.63 -17.79
CA ALA A 42 9.06 -10.06 -16.73
C ALA A 42 7.70 -9.35 -16.78
N MET A 43 7.66 -8.05 -17.09
CA MET A 43 6.41 -7.31 -17.25
C MET A 43 5.68 -7.69 -18.52
N GLN A 44 6.38 -7.99 -19.62
CA GLN A 44 5.76 -8.49 -20.85
C GLN A 44 5.13 -9.87 -20.65
N GLU A 45 5.83 -10.77 -19.96
CA GLU A 45 5.28 -12.09 -19.60
C GLU A 45 4.05 -11.96 -18.70
N LEU A 46 4.09 -11.09 -17.70
CA LEU A 46 2.95 -10.80 -16.83
C LEU A 46 1.74 -10.30 -17.63
N LYS A 47 1.93 -9.33 -18.55
CA LYS A 47 0.87 -8.84 -19.44
C LYS A 47 0.29 -9.96 -20.30
N ALA A 48 1.13 -10.84 -20.86
CA ALA A 48 0.68 -11.99 -21.65
C ALA A 48 -0.11 -13.01 -20.81
N GLN A 49 0.29 -13.25 -19.54
CA GLN A 49 -0.47 -14.08 -18.61
C GLN A 49 -1.82 -13.45 -18.26
N MET A 50 -1.85 -12.15 -17.99
CA MET A 50 -3.07 -11.39 -17.69
C MET A 50 -4.09 -11.50 -18.83
N MET A 51 -3.68 -11.37 -20.09
CA MET A 51 -4.57 -11.50 -21.25
C MET A 51 -5.27 -12.87 -21.29
N ARG A 52 -4.54 -13.94 -21.00
CA ARG A 52 -5.11 -15.31 -20.97
C ARG A 52 -6.07 -15.50 -19.81
N VAL A 53 -5.71 -14.97 -18.63
CA VAL A 53 -6.47 -15.13 -17.39
C VAL A 53 -7.72 -14.25 -17.36
N ALA A 54 -7.66 -13.07 -17.96
CA ALA A 54 -8.76 -12.12 -17.99
C ALA A 54 -10.03 -12.70 -18.65
N ALA A 55 -9.86 -13.55 -19.66
CA ALA A 55 -10.96 -14.20 -20.36
C ALA A 55 -11.71 -15.27 -19.52
N THR A 56 -11.19 -15.61 -18.33
CA THR A 56 -11.75 -16.64 -17.45
C THR A 56 -12.33 -16.01 -16.18
N ASP A 57 -13.23 -16.73 -15.50
CA ASP A 57 -13.72 -16.36 -14.16
C ASP A 57 -12.89 -16.98 -13.02
N ALA A 58 -11.69 -17.48 -13.32
CA ALA A 58 -10.81 -18.06 -12.32
C ALA A 58 -10.40 -17.01 -11.26
N ASN A 59 -10.26 -17.47 -10.02
CA ASN A 59 -9.68 -16.66 -8.96
C ASN A 59 -8.20 -16.42 -9.24
N VAL A 60 -7.71 -15.22 -8.94
CA VAL A 60 -6.33 -14.82 -9.18
C VAL A 60 -5.73 -14.32 -7.89
N LEU A 61 -4.56 -14.85 -7.55
CA LEU A 61 -3.72 -14.35 -6.47
C LEU A 61 -2.58 -13.51 -7.07
N ILE A 62 -2.54 -12.25 -6.70
CA ILE A 62 -1.52 -11.28 -7.15
C ILE A 62 -0.50 -11.14 -6.03
N THR A 63 0.73 -11.58 -6.26
CA THR A 63 1.82 -11.52 -5.28
C THR A 63 2.87 -10.49 -5.68
N GLY A 64 3.52 -9.89 -4.68
CA GLY A 64 4.59 -8.92 -4.90
C GLY A 64 4.76 -7.98 -3.72
N GLU A 65 5.89 -7.31 -3.65
CA GLU A 65 6.22 -6.37 -2.59
C GLU A 65 5.23 -5.19 -2.52
N ASN A 66 5.25 -4.46 -1.41
CA ASN A 66 4.44 -3.25 -1.26
C ASN A 66 4.86 -2.19 -2.29
N GLY A 67 3.87 -1.51 -2.88
CA GLY A 67 4.11 -0.44 -3.84
C GLY A 67 4.51 -0.90 -5.25
N THR A 68 4.43 -2.19 -5.58
CA THR A 68 4.74 -2.71 -6.93
C THR A 68 3.66 -2.43 -7.97
N GLY A 69 2.41 -2.11 -7.54
CA GLY A 69 1.26 -1.84 -8.41
C GLY A 69 0.29 -3.01 -8.54
N LYS A 70 0.10 -3.82 -7.49
CA LYS A 70 -0.85 -4.94 -7.47
C LYS A 70 -2.29 -4.51 -7.77
N ASP A 71 -2.70 -3.33 -7.30
CA ASP A 71 -3.98 -2.70 -7.57
C ASP A 71 -4.18 -2.36 -9.06
N VAL A 72 -3.14 -1.87 -9.72
CA VAL A 72 -3.16 -1.59 -11.18
C VAL A 72 -3.40 -2.88 -11.97
N VAL A 73 -2.74 -3.98 -11.57
CA VAL A 73 -2.94 -5.31 -12.16
C VAL A 73 -4.37 -5.80 -11.96
N ALA A 74 -4.93 -5.66 -10.75
CA ALA A 74 -6.30 -6.08 -10.46
C ALA A 74 -7.32 -5.29 -11.30
N HIS A 75 -7.15 -3.97 -11.40
CA HIS A 75 -7.98 -3.13 -12.26
C HIS A 75 -7.87 -3.52 -13.74
N ALA A 76 -6.66 -3.77 -14.23
CA ALA A 76 -6.44 -4.20 -15.61
C ALA A 76 -7.09 -5.55 -15.90
N LEU A 77 -6.97 -6.54 -15.00
CA LEU A 77 -7.65 -7.83 -15.12
C LEU A 77 -9.18 -7.70 -15.20
N HIS A 78 -9.76 -6.82 -14.38
CA HIS A 78 -11.19 -6.54 -14.44
C HIS A 78 -11.58 -5.90 -15.77
N GLN A 79 -10.87 -4.88 -16.23
CA GLN A 79 -11.15 -4.18 -17.49
C GLN A 79 -11.00 -5.07 -18.72
N LEU A 80 -10.09 -6.04 -18.69
CA LEU A 80 -9.89 -7.04 -19.76
C LEU A 80 -10.87 -8.21 -19.70
N SER A 81 -11.67 -8.33 -18.64
CA SER A 81 -12.57 -9.46 -18.42
C SER A 81 -13.95 -9.25 -19.06
N GLY A 82 -14.72 -10.33 -19.15
CA GLY A 82 -16.14 -10.26 -19.52
C GLY A 82 -17.01 -9.45 -18.54
N ARG A 83 -16.46 -9.11 -17.36
CA ARG A 83 -17.11 -8.32 -16.30
C ARG A 83 -16.69 -6.84 -16.31
N ALA A 84 -16.01 -6.34 -17.34
CA ALA A 84 -15.48 -4.97 -17.41
C ALA A 84 -16.52 -3.86 -17.20
N ARG A 85 -17.81 -4.12 -17.49
CA ARG A 85 -18.93 -3.18 -17.29
C ARG A 85 -19.70 -3.42 -15.98
N LYS A 86 -19.28 -4.39 -15.18
CA LYS A 86 -19.89 -4.76 -13.91
C LYS A 86 -19.16 -4.09 -12.74
N PRO A 87 -19.71 -4.12 -11.54
CA PRO A 87 -19.04 -3.53 -10.38
C PRO A 87 -17.63 -4.09 -10.17
N PHE A 88 -16.68 -3.19 -9.86
CA PHE A 88 -15.38 -3.53 -9.32
C PHE A 88 -15.30 -2.98 -7.89
N VAL A 89 -15.34 -3.87 -6.92
CA VAL A 89 -15.30 -3.50 -5.50
C VAL A 89 -13.92 -3.81 -4.96
N ASN A 90 -13.20 -2.76 -4.58
CA ASN A 90 -11.88 -2.88 -3.96
C ASN A 90 -12.01 -2.78 -2.43
N ILE A 91 -11.32 -3.67 -1.73
CA ILE A 91 -11.24 -3.69 -0.26
C ILE A 91 -9.78 -3.86 0.14
N ASP A 92 -9.22 -2.83 0.76
CA ASP A 92 -7.92 -2.90 1.42
C ASP A 92 -8.11 -3.43 2.86
N LEU A 93 -7.77 -4.70 3.05
CA LEU A 93 -7.90 -5.37 4.35
C LEU A 93 -6.83 -4.90 5.36
N GLY A 94 -5.77 -4.25 4.90
CA GLY A 94 -4.77 -3.62 5.76
C GLY A 94 -5.26 -2.34 6.44
N CYS A 95 -6.22 -1.65 5.81
CA CYS A 95 -6.77 -0.39 6.30
C CYS A 95 -8.02 -0.56 7.18
N ILE A 96 -8.67 -1.73 7.19
CA ILE A 96 -9.88 -1.97 7.98
C ILE A 96 -9.49 -2.49 9.37
N PRO A 97 -9.94 -1.87 10.46
CA PRO A 97 -9.78 -2.43 11.80
C PRO A 97 -10.40 -3.83 11.89
N GLU A 98 -9.72 -4.76 12.56
CA GLU A 98 -10.09 -6.17 12.60
C GLU A 98 -11.53 -6.42 13.07
N ASN A 99 -12.00 -5.64 14.04
CA ASN A 99 -13.37 -5.70 14.55
C ASN A 99 -14.44 -5.24 13.55
N LEU A 100 -14.06 -4.58 12.46
CA LEU A 100 -14.97 -4.11 11.41
C LEU A 100 -14.94 -4.99 10.15
N PHE A 101 -13.98 -5.92 10.03
CA PHE A 101 -13.87 -6.78 8.84
C PHE A 101 -15.19 -7.46 8.49
N GLU A 102 -15.83 -8.06 9.48
CA GLU A 102 -17.06 -8.82 9.27
C GLU A 102 -18.19 -7.90 8.78
N SER A 103 -18.38 -6.75 9.42
CA SER A 103 -19.43 -5.80 9.07
C SER A 103 -19.21 -5.13 7.71
N GLU A 104 -17.97 -4.88 7.30
CA GLU A 104 -17.65 -4.32 5.98
C GLU A 104 -17.81 -5.36 4.87
N LEU A 105 -17.30 -6.58 5.07
CA LEU A 105 -17.35 -7.64 4.06
C LEU A 105 -18.76 -8.19 3.84
N PHE A 106 -19.45 -8.54 4.93
CA PHE A 106 -20.73 -9.28 4.89
C PHE A 106 -21.95 -8.39 5.10
N GLY A 107 -21.78 -7.16 5.63
CA GLY A 107 -22.88 -6.29 5.99
C GLY A 107 -23.62 -6.73 7.25
N TYR A 108 -24.65 -6.01 7.62
CA TYR A 108 -25.44 -6.30 8.82
C TYR A 108 -26.89 -5.85 8.70
N GLU A 109 -27.77 -6.53 9.41
CA GLU A 109 -29.17 -6.13 9.57
C GLU A 109 -29.33 -5.14 10.72
N LYS A 110 -30.44 -4.40 10.70
CA LYS A 110 -30.80 -3.50 11.80
C LYS A 110 -30.90 -4.28 13.11
N GLY A 111 -30.20 -3.80 14.15
CA GLY A 111 -30.20 -4.45 15.47
C GLY A 111 -29.18 -5.60 15.62
N ALA A 112 -28.32 -5.85 14.65
CA ALA A 112 -27.29 -6.88 14.73
C ALA A 112 -26.29 -6.65 15.89
N PHE A 113 -26.07 -5.38 16.26
CA PHE A 113 -25.28 -4.93 17.42
C PHE A 113 -25.78 -3.59 17.90
N THR A 114 -25.28 -3.09 19.05
CA THR A 114 -25.82 -1.93 19.80
C THR A 114 -26.00 -0.68 18.94
N ASP A 115 -25.11 -0.42 17.96
CA ASP A 115 -25.14 0.76 17.09
C ASP A 115 -25.70 0.50 15.69
N ALA A 116 -26.19 -0.71 15.40
CA ALA A 116 -26.79 -1.06 14.11
C ALA A 116 -28.19 -0.46 13.93
N ARG A 117 -28.28 0.86 13.78
CA ARG A 117 -29.56 1.59 13.62
C ARG A 117 -30.26 1.31 12.30
N ASN A 118 -29.49 1.11 11.24
CA ASN A 118 -29.94 0.79 9.89
C ASN A 118 -29.22 -0.47 9.40
N ALA A 119 -29.82 -1.20 8.45
CA ALA A 119 -29.15 -2.28 7.75
C ALA A 119 -28.09 -1.69 6.80
N LYS A 120 -26.97 -2.39 6.61
CA LYS A 120 -25.89 -2.04 5.67
C LYS A 120 -25.56 -3.25 4.81
N GLU A 121 -25.54 -3.05 3.49
CA GLU A 121 -25.05 -4.06 2.56
C GLU A 121 -23.56 -4.29 2.72
N GLY A 122 -23.14 -5.55 2.60
CA GLY A 122 -21.73 -5.93 2.59
C GLY A 122 -21.08 -5.69 1.24
N ARG A 123 -19.75 -5.53 1.25
CA ARG A 123 -18.96 -5.36 0.02
C ARG A 123 -19.09 -6.55 -0.93
N ILE A 124 -19.29 -7.76 -0.41
CA ILE A 124 -19.51 -8.98 -1.20
C ILE A 124 -20.84 -8.88 -1.97
N GLU A 125 -21.93 -8.44 -1.33
CA GLU A 125 -23.21 -8.21 -2.01
C GLU A 125 -23.11 -7.08 -3.04
N THR A 126 -22.42 -6.00 -2.72
CA THR A 126 -22.18 -4.87 -3.66
C THR A 126 -21.39 -5.31 -4.91
N ALA A 127 -20.54 -6.34 -4.79
CA ALA A 127 -19.75 -6.88 -5.89
C ALA A 127 -20.52 -7.90 -6.75
N ASP A 128 -21.79 -8.18 -6.45
CA ASP A 128 -22.57 -9.22 -7.16
C ASP A 128 -22.63 -8.97 -8.67
N GLY A 129 -22.44 -10.02 -9.45
CA GLY A 129 -22.29 -9.99 -10.91
C GLY A 129 -20.95 -9.41 -11.39
N GLY A 130 -20.10 -8.89 -10.50
CA GLY A 130 -18.87 -8.16 -10.80
C GLY A 130 -17.58 -8.84 -10.32
N THR A 131 -16.66 -8.02 -9.85
CA THR A 131 -15.34 -8.45 -9.34
C THR A 131 -15.10 -7.86 -7.95
N LEU A 132 -14.70 -8.69 -7.01
CA LEU A 132 -14.24 -8.32 -5.68
C LEU A 132 -12.72 -8.41 -5.65
N PHE A 133 -12.06 -7.30 -5.38
CA PHE A 133 -10.61 -7.26 -5.17
C PHE A 133 -10.31 -7.10 -3.68
N LEU A 134 -9.59 -8.07 -3.14
CA LEU A 134 -9.18 -8.15 -1.73
C LEU A 134 -7.68 -7.86 -1.64
N ASP A 135 -7.33 -6.64 -1.28
CA ASP A 135 -5.91 -6.27 -1.08
C ASP A 135 -5.46 -6.65 0.33
N GLU A 136 -4.21 -7.07 0.45
CA GLU A 136 -3.58 -7.53 1.70
C GLU A 136 -4.35 -8.67 2.38
N ILE A 137 -4.76 -9.70 1.57
CA ILE A 137 -5.53 -10.87 2.04
C ILE A 137 -4.85 -11.62 3.20
N GLY A 138 -3.53 -11.54 3.30
CA GLY A 138 -2.74 -12.13 4.38
C GLY A 138 -3.04 -11.56 5.78
N ASN A 139 -3.79 -10.46 5.89
CA ASN A 139 -4.15 -9.82 7.15
C ASN A 139 -5.46 -10.33 7.76
N LEU A 140 -6.20 -11.19 7.03
CA LEU A 140 -7.43 -11.77 7.56
C LEU A 140 -7.15 -12.74 8.71
N ASN A 141 -7.93 -12.64 9.79
CA ASN A 141 -7.91 -13.62 10.87
C ASN A 141 -8.62 -14.92 10.46
N LEU A 142 -8.34 -16.03 11.16
CA LEU A 142 -8.86 -17.37 10.84
C LEU A 142 -10.40 -17.44 10.76
N PRO A 143 -11.19 -16.79 11.65
CA PRO A 143 -12.65 -16.77 11.53
C PRO A 143 -13.13 -16.14 10.22
N MET A 144 -12.52 -15.03 9.79
CA MET A 144 -12.89 -14.36 8.54
C MET A 144 -12.46 -15.15 7.31
N GLN A 145 -11.30 -15.82 7.38
CA GLN A 145 -10.87 -16.76 6.35
C GLN A 145 -11.89 -17.88 6.12
N GLN A 146 -12.47 -18.42 7.19
CA GLN A 146 -13.53 -19.45 7.12
C GLN A 146 -14.79 -18.92 6.42
N LYS A 147 -15.22 -17.70 6.75
CA LYS A 147 -16.40 -17.08 6.12
C LYS A 147 -16.15 -16.79 4.64
N LEU A 148 -14.97 -16.26 4.31
CA LEU A 148 -14.59 -16.00 2.93
C LEU A 148 -14.55 -17.30 2.10
N LEU A 149 -14.03 -18.39 2.68
CA LEU A 149 -14.03 -19.70 2.02
C LEU A 149 -15.45 -20.13 1.65
N THR A 150 -16.43 -19.93 2.54
CA THR A 150 -17.83 -20.25 2.27
C THR A 150 -18.36 -19.46 1.08
N VAL A 151 -18.03 -18.16 0.97
CA VAL A 151 -18.41 -17.33 -0.19
C VAL A 151 -17.81 -17.86 -1.49
N ILE A 152 -16.53 -18.23 -1.47
CA ILE A 152 -15.82 -18.74 -2.65
C ILE A 152 -16.38 -20.08 -3.12
N GLU A 153 -16.69 -20.97 -2.18
CA GLU A 153 -17.12 -22.35 -2.49
C GLU A 153 -18.61 -22.44 -2.82
N LYS A 154 -19.45 -21.82 -1.98
CA LYS A 154 -20.90 -21.94 -2.09
C LYS A 154 -21.55 -20.82 -2.88
N ARG A 155 -20.80 -19.73 -3.15
CA ARG A 155 -21.34 -18.50 -3.73
C ARG A 155 -22.52 -17.94 -2.91
N GLU A 156 -22.37 -17.98 -1.60
CA GLU A 156 -23.36 -17.57 -0.62
C GLU A 156 -22.75 -16.60 0.38
N THR A 157 -23.53 -15.59 0.73
CA THR A 157 -23.19 -14.64 1.79
C THR A 157 -24.36 -14.47 2.75
N GLN A 158 -24.08 -14.07 3.98
CA GLN A 158 -25.09 -13.85 5.02
C GLN A 158 -24.69 -12.61 5.83
N ARG A 159 -25.64 -11.68 5.99
CA ARG A 159 -25.44 -10.50 6.83
C ARG A 159 -25.38 -10.84 8.30
N ILE A 160 -24.62 -10.08 9.06
CA ILE A 160 -24.59 -10.21 10.53
C ILE A 160 -26.00 -9.95 11.09
N GLY A 161 -26.46 -10.82 11.98
CA GLY A 161 -27.82 -10.74 12.58
C GLY A 161 -28.95 -11.18 11.67
N SER A 162 -28.66 -11.71 10.47
CA SER A 162 -29.65 -12.29 9.55
C SER A 162 -29.53 -13.81 9.48
N ASN A 163 -30.66 -14.50 9.32
CA ASN A 163 -30.69 -15.92 8.95
C ASN A 163 -30.88 -16.14 7.44
N LYS A 164 -31.00 -15.04 6.68
CA LYS A 164 -31.20 -15.10 5.24
C LYS A 164 -29.85 -15.25 4.54
N VAL A 165 -29.73 -16.32 3.74
CA VAL A 165 -28.60 -16.54 2.85
C VAL A 165 -28.91 -15.87 1.50
N SER A 166 -27.97 -15.13 0.96
CA SER A 166 -28.02 -14.51 -0.36
C SER A 166 -27.01 -15.17 -1.27
N HIS A 167 -27.42 -15.55 -2.49
CA HIS A 167 -26.50 -16.03 -3.51
C HIS A 167 -25.80 -14.85 -4.18
N VAL A 168 -24.51 -15.01 -4.48
CA VAL A 168 -23.68 -13.99 -5.12
C VAL A 168 -22.80 -14.63 -6.21
N ASP A 169 -22.71 -13.97 -7.35
CA ASP A 169 -21.81 -14.36 -8.44
C ASP A 169 -20.67 -13.37 -8.58
N VAL A 170 -19.60 -13.59 -7.82
CA VAL A 170 -18.47 -12.67 -7.72
C VAL A 170 -17.19 -13.36 -8.19
N ARG A 171 -16.46 -12.69 -9.11
CA ARG A 171 -15.08 -13.08 -9.43
C ARG A 171 -14.15 -12.50 -8.35
N ILE A 172 -13.27 -13.33 -7.79
CA ILE A 172 -12.35 -12.89 -6.72
C ILE A 172 -10.95 -12.71 -7.27
N LEU A 173 -10.40 -11.51 -7.05
CA LEU A 173 -9.00 -11.19 -7.19
C LEU A 173 -8.45 -10.91 -5.79
N ALA A 174 -7.36 -11.54 -5.40
CA ALA A 174 -6.72 -11.32 -4.11
C ALA A 174 -5.29 -10.84 -4.31
N ALA A 175 -4.82 -9.91 -3.47
CA ALA A 175 -3.44 -9.45 -3.50
C ALA A 175 -2.79 -9.56 -2.11
N THR A 176 -1.48 -9.76 -2.10
CA THR A 176 -0.70 -9.79 -0.86
C THR A 176 0.79 -9.56 -1.12
N ASN A 177 1.47 -8.99 -0.14
CA ASN A 177 2.92 -8.96 -0.02
C ASN A 177 3.45 -10.11 0.85
N ALA A 178 2.56 -10.80 1.59
CA ALA A 178 2.94 -11.85 2.53
C ALA A 178 3.19 -13.18 1.80
N HIS A 179 4.13 -13.96 2.34
CA HIS A 179 4.37 -15.33 1.91
C HIS A 179 3.29 -16.26 2.47
N LEU A 180 2.12 -16.36 1.78
CA LEU A 180 0.98 -17.14 2.27
C LEU A 180 1.31 -18.62 2.54
N ARG A 181 2.26 -19.21 1.79
CA ARG A 181 2.70 -20.60 2.02
C ARG A 181 3.36 -20.78 3.39
N GLU A 182 4.14 -19.80 3.83
CA GLU A 182 4.75 -19.78 5.16
C GLU A 182 3.68 -19.62 6.23
N LYS A 183 2.73 -18.69 6.04
CA LYS A 183 1.58 -18.50 6.94
C LYS A 183 0.70 -19.74 7.06
N VAL A 184 0.57 -20.54 6.00
CA VAL A 184 -0.12 -21.83 6.05
C VAL A 184 0.66 -22.82 6.93
N GLY A 185 1.99 -22.86 6.78
CA GLY A 185 2.88 -23.69 7.62
C GLY A 185 2.81 -23.32 9.11
N GLU A 186 2.68 -22.04 9.40
CA GLU A 186 2.54 -21.48 10.76
C GLU A 186 1.11 -21.65 11.34
N GLY A 187 0.14 -22.08 10.53
CA GLY A 187 -1.26 -22.20 10.94
C GLY A 187 -2.00 -20.85 11.08
N THR A 188 -1.42 -19.74 10.61
CA THR A 188 -2.04 -18.41 10.63
C THR A 188 -2.89 -18.13 9.40
N PHE A 189 -2.72 -18.92 8.33
CA PHE A 189 -3.56 -18.91 7.14
C PHE A 189 -4.05 -20.32 6.80
N ARG A 190 -5.32 -20.45 6.43
CA ARG A 190 -5.94 -21.75 6.13
C ARG A 190 -5.47 -22.27 4.79
N GLN A 191 -5.09 -23.54 4.74
CA GLN A 191 -4.64 -24.23 3.54
C GLN A 191 -5.75 -24.35 2.47
N ASP A 192 -6.99 -24.63 2.90
CA ASP A 192 -8.14 -24.75 2.00
C ASP A 192 -8.44 -23.42 1.29
N LEU A 193 -8.45 -22.30 2.02
CA LEU A 193 -8.62 -20.97 1.43
C LEU A 193 -7.46 -20.63 0.47
N PHE A 194 -6.23 -20.93 0.86
CA PHE A 194 -5.07 -20.69 0.00
C PHE A 194 -5.23 -21.35 -1.37
N TYR A 195 -5.59 -22.64 -1.43
CA TYR A 195 -5.76 -23.32 -2.72
C TYR A 195 -6.96 -22.81 -3.53
N ARG A 196 -7.99 -22.28 -2.89
CA ARG A 196 -9.13 -21.68 -3.59
C ARG A 196 -8.82 -20.32 -4.16
N LEU A 197 -7.99 -19.53 -3.49
CA LEU A 197 -7.52 -18.22 -3.98
C LEU A 197 -6.42 -18.36 -5.04
N ASN A 198 -5.49 -19.28 -4.82
CA ASN A 198 -4.32 -19.52 -5.68
C ASN A 198 -4.63 -20.49 -6.83
N THR A 199 -5.76 -20.26 -7.54
CA THR A 199 -6.03 -20.99 -8.80
C THR A 199 -5.05 -20.58 -9.87
N ILE A 200 -4.76 -19.28 -9.96
CA ILE A 200 -3.74 -18.69 -10.84
C ILE A 200 -2.97 -17.67 -10.02
N GLU A 201 -1.65 -17.77 -10.04
CA GLU A 201 -0.76 -16.82 -9.38
C GLU A 201 -0.11 -15.89 -10.40
N LEU A 202 -0.21 -14.57 -10.17
CA LEU A 202 0.48 -13.55 -10.93
C LEU A 202 1.46 -12.84 -10.01
N HIS A 203 2.75 -12.95 -10.32
CA HIS A 203 3.80 -12.34 -9.52
C HIS A 203 4.29 -11.04 -10.16
N LEU A 204 4.23 -9.94 -9.39
CA LEU A 204 4.81 -8.66 -9.78
C LEU A 204 6.25 -8.57 -9.30
N PRO A 205 7.21 -8.42 -10.23
CA PRO A 205 8.60 -8.24 -9.84
C PRO A 205 8.78 -6.91 -9.09
N PRO A 206 9.69 -6.82 -8.11
CA PRO A 206 10.05 -5.57 -7.47
C PRO A 206 10.73 -4.63 -8.47
N LEU A 207 10.66 -3.32 -8.22
CA LEU A 207 11.11 -2.29 -9.17
C LEU A 207 12.61 -2.42 -9.51
N ARG A 208 13.43 -2.82 -8.55
CA ARG A 208 14.87 -3.06 -8.74
C ARG A 208 15.18 -4.13 -9.81
N ASP A 209 14.27 -5.06 -10.05
CA ASP A 209 14.43 -6.15 -11.03
C ASP A 209 13.83 -5.81 -12.40
N ARG A 210 13.29 -4.58 -12.57
CA ARG A 210 12.67 -4.12 -13.83
C ARG A 210 13.61 -3.29 -14.71
N GLY A 211 14.87 -3.05 -14.29
CA GLY A 211 15.88 -2.37 -15.09
C GLY A 211 15.42 -0.99 -15.61
N GLU A 212 15.42 -0.81 -16.93
CA GLU A 212 15.07 0.47 -17.59
C GLU A 212 13.62 0.92 -17.36
N ASP A 213 12.72 0.04 -16.93
CA ASP A 213 11.35 0.42 -16.56
C ASP A 213 11.32 1.48 -15.45
N ILE A 214 12.39 1.55 -14.62
CA ILE A 214 12.54 2.62 -13.60
C ILE A 214 12.54 3.99 -14.26
N VAL A 215 13.26 4.14 -15.36
CA VAL A 215 13.36 5.41 -16.09
C VAL A 215 12.04 5.72 -16.80
N LEU A 216 11.43 4.72 -17.44
CA LEU A 216 10.12 4.87 -18.10
C LEU A 216 9.04 5.32 -17.12
N LEU A 217 8.98 4.71 -15.94
CA LEU A 217 8.05 5.08 -14.86
C LEU A 217 8.33 6.49 -14.34
N ALA A 218 9.60 6.85 -14.15
CA ALA A 218 9.98 8.19 -13.70
C ALA A 218 9.58 9.27 -14.73
N GLU A 219 9.82 9.05 -16.02
CA GLU A 219 9.40 9.95 -17.11
C GLU A 219 7.87 10.09 -17.19
N TYR A 220 7.15 8.98 -16.99
CA TYR A 220 5.69 8.99 -16.91
C TYR A 220 5.19 9.84 -15.73
N PHE A 221 5.75 9.67 -14.54
CA PHE A 221 5.38 10.48 -13.38
C PHE A 221 5.77 11.94 -13.55
N LEU A 222 6.91 12.22 -14.15
CA LEU A 222 7.29 13.60 -14.51
C LEU A 222 6.21 14.28 -15.35
N LYS A 223 5.75 13.61 -16.40
CA LYS A 223 4.70 14.15 -17.28
C LYS A 223 3.39 14.42 -16.53
N ILE A 224 2.98 13.47 -15.65
CA ILE A 224 1.76 13.62 -14.85
C ILE A 224 1.88 14.82 -13.89
N TYR A 225 2.98 14.90 -13.14
CA TYR A 225 3.13 15.92 -12.10
C TYR A 225 3.47 17.29 -12.68
N SER A 226 4.20 17.36 -13.77
CA SER A 226 4.39 18.64 -14.51
C SER A 226 3.06 19.23 -14.96
N GLY A 227 2.16 18.39 -15.48
CA GLY A 227 0.80 18.83 -15.83
C GLY A 227 -0.03 19.20 -14.61
N LYS A 228 0.00 18.39 -13.54
CA LYS A 228 -0.77 18.63 -12.30
C LYS A 228 -0.39 19.93 -11.60
N TYR A 229 0.91 20.27 -11.57
CA TYR A 229 1.44 21.46 -10.88
C TYR A 229 1.72 22.63 -11.83
N SER A 230 1.46 22.48 -13.14
CA SER A 230 1.68 23.52 -14.16
C SER A 230 3.10 24.07 -14.18
N VAL A 231 4.12 23.23 -13.96
CA VAL A 231 5.53 23.63 -13.85
C VAL A 231 6.23 23.70 -15.23
N GLY A 232 5.51 23.37 -16.32
CA GLY A 232 6.11 23.26 -17.66
C GLY A 232 6.75 21.91 -17.91
N ASP A 233 7.42 21.74 -19.05
CA ASP A 233 8.06 20.48 -19.42
C ASP A 233 9.37 20.31 -18.64
N VAL A 234 9.37 19.33 -17.73
CA VAL A 234 10.55 18.94 -16.96
C VAL A 234 11.08 17.62 -17.51
N VAL A 235 12.39 17.51 -17.69
CA VAL A 235 13.05 16.29 -18.21
C VAL A 235 14.05 15.72 -17.21
N LEU A 236 14.30 14.40 -17.30
CA LEU A 236 15.33 13.74 -16.51
C LEU A 236 16.70 13.87 -17.19
N GLY A 237 17.64 14.52 -16.52
CA GLY A 237 19.03 14.55 -16.92
C GLY A 237 19.72 13.17 -16.79
N ALA A 238 20.81 12.98 -17.51
CA ALA A 238 21.55 11.71 -17.52
C ALA A 238 22.04 11.30 -16.11
N SER A 239 22.46 12.26 -15.28
CA SER A 239 22.90 12.01 -13.90
C SER A 239 21.75 11.55 -12.99
N ALA A 240 20.56 12.12 -13.18
CA ALA A 240 19.34 11.68 -12.45
C ALA A 240 18.97 10.25 -12.84
N LYS A 241 18.93 9.91 -14.14
CA LYS A 241 18.65 8.54 -14.61
C LYS A 241 19.59 7.53 -13.99
N GLN A 242 20.89 7.79 -13.98
CA GLN A 242 21.87 6.90 -13.35
C GLN A 242 21.65 6.72 -11.84
N LYS A 243 21.24 7.78 -11.15
CA LYS A 243 20.94 7.72 -9.71
C LYS A 243 19.71 6.86 -9.46
N LEU A 244 18.64 7.04 -10.24
CA LEU A 244 17.42 6.23 -10.14
C LEU A 244 17.68 4.74 -10.38
N LEU A 245 18.49 4.39 -11.39
CA LEU A 245 18.85 3.00 -11.72
C LEU A 245 19.69 2.29 -10.64
N LYS A 246 20.48 3.05 -9.86
CA LYS A 246 21.33 2.49 -8.80
C LYS A 246 20.59 2.24 -7.48
N HIS A 247 19.41 2.84 -7.30
CA HIS A 247 18.68 2.72 -6.05
C HIS A 247 17.90 1.39 -5.97
N THR A 248 17.78 0.84 -4.77
CA THR A 248 17.13 -0.47 -4.52
C THR A 248 15.62 -0.44 -4.46
N TRP A 249 15.02 0.74 -4.32
CA TRP A 249 13.58 1.00 -4.30
C TRP A 249 12.79 0.10 -3.33
N PRO A 250 13.05 0.14 -2.01
CA PRO A 250 12.34 -0.68 -1.04
C PRO A 250 10.81 -0.41 -1.03
N GLY A 251 10.38 0.81 -1.32
CA GLY A 251 8.98 1.18 -1.50
C GLY A 251 8.47 1.06 -2.94
N ASN A 252 9.28 0.49 -3.85
CA ASN A 252 8.94 0.20 -5.24
C ASN A 252 8.41 1.43 -6.01
N VAL A 253 7.37 1.24 -6.82
CA VAL A 253 6.78 2.29 -7.68
C VAL A 253 6.18 3.43 -6.83
N ARG A 254 5.65 3.13 -5.65
CA ARG A 254 5.10 4.16 -4.74
C ARG A 254 6.20 5.11 -4.24
N GLU A 255 7.36 4.59 -3.90
CA GLU A 255 8.52 5.39 -3.51
C GLU A 255 9.05 6.23 -4.67
N LEU A 256 9.20 5.63 -5.86
CA LEU A 256 9.60 6.34 -7.07
C LEU A 256 8.64 7.48 -7.38
N GLN A 257 7.34 7.23 -7.32
CA GLN A 257 6.29 8.22 -7.53
C GLN A 257 6.44 9.43 -6.59
N HIS A 258 6.58 9.18 -5.29
CA HIS A 258 6.77 10.24 -4.29
C HIS A 258 8.10 10.99 -4.49
N CYS A 259 9.16 10.28 -4.88
CA CYS A 259 10.46 10.87 -5.16
C CYS A 259 10.37 11.88 -6.32
N ILE A 260 9.73 11.50 -7.42
CA ILE A 260 9.53 12.37 -8.60
C ILE A 260 8.58 13.53 -8.28
N GLU A 261 7.45 13.26 -7.59
CA GLU A 261 6.52 14.33 -7.18
C GLU A 261 7.23 15.38 -6.32
N ARG A 262 8.04 14.95 -5.35
CA ARG A 262 8.84 15.83 -4.49
C ARG A 262 9.85 16.65 -5.29
N ALA A 263 10.52 16.04 -6.27
CA ALA A 263 11.49 16.72 -7.10
C ALA A 263 10.85 17.85 -7.93
N ILE A 264 9.62 17.64 -8.41
CA ILE A 264 8.86 18.67 -9.16
C ILE A 264 8.36 19.78 -8.23
N VAL A 265 7.79 19.42 -7.08
CA VAL A 265 7.19 20.43 -6.16
C VAL A 265 8.24 21.31 -5.50
N LEU A 266 9.43 20.78 -5.22
CA LEU A 266 10.52 21.52 -4.57
C LEU A 266 11.55 22.10 -5.54
N GLY A 267 11.48 21.70 -6.81
CA GLY A 267 12.38 22.18 -7.87
C GLY A 267 11.76 23.30 -8.70
N ASP A 268 12.61 24.10 -9.31
CA ASP A 268 12.28 25.17 -10.25
C ASP A 268 13.05 25.03 -11.58
N LYS A 269 13.68 23.86 -11.77
CA LYS A 269 14.50 23.55 -12.94
C LYS A 269 13.69 22.82 -14.03
N THR A 270 14.03 23.07 -15.27
CA THR A 270 13.49 22.35 -16.44
C THR A 270 14.17 21.01 -16.69
N GLU A 271 15.35 20.78 -16.11
CA GLU A 271 16.08 19.50 -16.16
C GLU A 271 16.50 19.08 -14.75
N LEU A 272 16.06 17.89 -14.34
CA LEU A 272 16.40 17.32 -13.04
C LEU A 272 17.77 16.61 -13.10
N ALA A 273 18.70 17.05 -12.27
CA ALA A 273 20.00 16.41 -12.04
C ALA A 273 19.95 15.43 -10.85
N ALA A 274 21.04 14.70 -10.62
CA ALA A 274 21.15 13.75 -9.51
C ALA A 274 20.94 14.41 -8.13
N GLU A 275 21.30 15.69 -7.97
CA GLU A 275 21.14 16.46 -6.73
C GLU A 275 19.67 16.78 -6.42
N ASP A 276 18.81 16.90 -7.44
CA ASP A 276 17.39 17.21 -7.31
C ASP A 276 16.58 15.97 -6.89
N ILE A 277 17.11 14.77 -7.12
CA ILE A 277 16.53 13.48 -6.75
C ILE A 277 16.93 13.16 -5.30
N ARG A 278 16.02 13.41 -4.36
CA ARG A 278 16.21 13.07 -2.95
C ARG A 278 15.68 11.67 -2.69
N LEU A 279 16.60 10.72 -2.56
CA LEU A 279 16.29 9.36 -2.11
C LEU A 279 16.27 9.36 -0.57
N GLU A 280 15.30 8.68 0.00
CA GLU A 280 15.32 8.43 1.44
C GLU A 280 16.32 7.26 1.66
N ASP A 281 17.36 7.52 2.43
CA ASP A 281 18.22 6.43 2.88
C ASP A 281 17.33 5.43 3.60
N SER A 282 17.24 4.22 3.04
CA SER A 282 16.47 3.15 3.66
C SER A 282 16.91 3.04 5.11
N VAL A 283 16.01 3.25 6.05
CA VAL A 283 16.20 2.86 7.44
C VAL A 283 16.32 1.34 7.41
N VAL A 284 17.55 0.87 7.19
CA VAL A 284 17.89 -0.55 7.31
C VAL A 284 17.67 -0.88 8.77
N VAL A 285 16.54 -1.51 9.07
CA VAL A 285 16.38 -2.27 10.31
C VAL A 285 17.29 -3.47 10.15
N SER A 286 18.59 -3.25 10.40
CA SER A 286 19.58 -4.31 10.42
C SER A 286 19.33 -5.15 11.65
N GLY A 287 18.60 -6.25 11.48
CA GLY A 287 18.71 -7.40 12.35
C GLY A 287 19.99 -8.15 12.00
N ALA A 288 20.95 -8.13 12.93
CA ALA A 288 22.05 -9.06 13.20
C ALA A 288 22.94 -9.54 12.02
N SER A 289 24.18 -9.19 11.95
CA SER A 289 25.36 -9.90 12.48
C SER A 289 26.66 -9.47 11.79
N SER A 290 27.58 -9.09 12.66
CA SER A 290 29.05 -9.34 12.70
C SER A 290 29.95 -8.94 11.51
N SER A 291 30.88 -8.13 11.92
CA SER A 291 32.36 -8.19 11.79
C SER A 291 33.04 -7.20 10.85
N ASP A 292 33.83 -6.36 11.55
CA ASP A 292 35.19 -5.83 11.25
C ASP A 292 35.44 -4.99 9.98
N SER A 293 35.78 -3.77 10.11
CA SER A 293 37.07 -3.12 10.35
C SER A 293 37.10 -1.66 9.85
N SER A 294 37.53 -0.80 10.78
CA SER A 294 38.38 0.40 10.70
C SER A 294 38.19 1.43 9.57
N SER A 295 37.74 2.63 9.90
CA SER A 295 38.50 3.85 10.13
C SER A 295 37.65 5.12 9.98
N GLY A 296 37.53 5.85 11.08
CA GLY A 296 37.66 7.30 11.23
C GLY A 296 36.72 8.24 10.51
N SER A 297 35.62 8.61 11.17
CA SER A 297 35.30 10.03 11.49
C SER A 297 33.99 10.10 12.29
N SER A 298 34.07 10.81 13.39
CA SER A 298 33.12 10.97 14.46
C SER A 298 31.79 11.62 14.02
N SER A 299 30.74 10.79 13.92
CA SER A 299 29.37 11.19 14.18
C SER A 299 28.76 10.14 15.09
N SER A 300 28.53 10.49 16.34
CA SER A 300 28.06 9.62 17.41
C SER A 300 26.61 9.19 17.16
N SER A 301 26.46 8.04 16.49
CA SER A 301 25.21 7.30 16.42
C SER A 301 24.96 6.62 17.77
N VAL A 302 23.81 6.87 18.35
CA VAL A 302 23.32 6.16 19.55
C VAL A 302 22.99 4.74 19.11
N ASN A 303 23.79 3.75 19.53
CA ASN A 303 23.43 2.34 19.43
C ASN A 303 22.26 2.06 20.37
N ILE A 304 21.09 1.81 19.81
CA ILE A 304 19.91 1.37 20.56
C ILE A 304 19.90 -0.17 20.53
N ASP A 305 20.72 -0.80 21.33
CA ASP A 305 20.80 -2.27 21.42
C ASP A 305 19.67 -2.91 22.25
N SER A 306 18.80 -2.12 22.87
CA SER A 306 17.59 -2.63 23.51
C SER A 306 16.47 -1.60 23.50
N LEU A 307 15.27 -2.01 23.11
CA LEU A 307 14.03 -1.23 23.21
C LEU A 307 13.52 -1.11 24.66
N ASN A 308 14.34 -1.45 25.66
CA ASN A 308 13.98 -1.29 27.06
C ASN A 308 14.11 0.18 27.46
N LEU A 309 12.98 0.82 27.74
CA LEU A 309 12.89 2.23 28.12
C LEU A 309 13.81 2.59 29.29
N GLN A 310 13.99 1.68 30.23
CA GLN A 310 14.86 1.90 31.41
C GLN A 310 16.35 1.92 31.04
N SER A 311 16.78 1.09 30.09
CA SER A 311 18.16 1.08 29.61
C SER A 311 18.48 2.34 28.81
N LEU A 312 17.57 2.77 27.95
CA LEU A 312 17.68 4.03 27.19
C LEU A 312 17.71 5.24 28.09
N GLU A 313 16.87 5.27 29.11
CA GLU A 313 16.85 6.35 30.13
C GLU A 313 18.15 6.42 30.92
N ARG A 314 18.69 5.25 31.29
CA ARG A 314 19.96 5.15 31.99
C ARG A 314 21.14 5.68 31.16
N GLU A 315 21.14 5.34 29.88
CA GLU A 315 22.21 5.77 28.96
C GLU A 315 22.11 7.27 28.64
N ALA A 316 20.91 7.79 28.45
CA ALA A 316 20.67 9.22 28.27
C ALA A 316 21.13 10.04 29.48
N ILE A 317 20.87 9.56 30.70
CA ILE A 317 21.34 10.23 31.97
C ILE A 317 22.86 10.20 32.07
N LYS A 318 23.51 9.05 31.80
CA LYS A 318 24.99 8.95 31.81
C LYS A 318 25.62 9.91 30.81
N ARG A 319 25.06 9.98 29.61
CA ARG A 319 25.56 10.85 28.56
C ARG A 319 25.38 12.34 28.89
N ALA A 320 24.24 12.73 29.47
CA ALA A 320 24.00 14.10 29.92
C ALA A 320 24.96 14.52 31.04
N ILE A 321 25.24 13.64 31.99
CA ILE A 321 26.21 13.89 33.07
C ILE A 321 27.63 14.02 32.51
N SER A 322 28.04 13.18 31.55
CA SER A 322 29.36 13.28 30.93
C SER A 322 29.52 14.55 30.08
N LEU A 323 28.51 14.96 29.32
CA LEU A 323 28.52 16.19 28.51
C LEU A 323 28.54 17.46 29.39
N SER A 324 27.97 17.40 30.57
CA SER A 324 27.95 18.53 31.55
C SER A 324 29.12 18.51 32.54
N ASN A 325 30.15 17.67 32.30
CA ASN A 325 31.32 17.50 33.21
C ASN A 325 30.92 17.29 34.67
N GLY A 326 29.85 16.53 34.93
CA GLY A 326 29.37 16.24 36.28
C GLY A 326 28.44 17.33 36.88
N ASN A 327 28.13 18.39 36.16
CA ASN A 327 27.21 19.42 36.64
C ASN A 327 25.74 18.97 36.46
N LEU A 328 25.11 18.48 37.54
CA LEU A 328 23.78 17.94 37.56
C LEU A 328 22.67 18.96 37.19
N THR A 329 22.94 20.26 37.34
CA THR A 329 21.98 21.29 36.96
C THR A 329 21.94 21.43 35.45
N GLN A 330 23.10 21.48 34.77
CA GLN A 330 23.21 21.51 33.33
C GLN A 330 22.75 20.18 32.68
N ALA A 331 23.05 19.04 33.32
CA ALA A 331 22.58 17.74 32.89
C ALA A 331 21.04 17.63 32.88
N ALA A 332 20.37 18.21 33.89
CA ALA A 332 18.93 18.27 34.00
C ALA A 332 18.31 19.14 32.89
N GLU A 333 18.93 20.28 32.58
CA GLU A 333 18.53 21.17 31.46
C GLU A 333 18.67 20.48 30.11
N LEU A 334 19.78 19.75 29.84
CA LEU A 334 20.00 18.97 28.63
C LEU A 334 18.97 17.86 28.45
N LEU A 335 18.46 17.29 29.52
CA LEU A 335 17.44 16.25 29.52
C LEU A 335 15.98 16.79 29.51
N GLY A 336 15.81 18.12 29.63
CA GLY A 336 14.48 18.75 29.69
C GLY A 336 13.70 18.42 30.98
N ILE A 337 14.39 18.05 32.08
CA ILE A 337 13.77 17.66 33.35
C ILE A 337 14.28 18.54 34.52
N THR A 338 13.51 18.56 35.61
CA THR A 338 13.95 19.29 36.79
C THR A 338 15.10 18.55 37.49
N ARG A 339 15.98 19.32 38.18
CA ARG A 339 17.10 18.76 38.96
C ARG A 339 16.65 17.69 39.97
N PHE A 340 15.49 17.89 40.62
CA PHE A 340 14.93 16.92 41.55
C PHE A 340 14.47 15.63 40.87
N ALA A 341 13.92 15.74 39.65
CA ALA A 341 13.55 14.57 38.84
C ALA A 341 14.78 13.77 38.39
N LEU A 342 15.89 14.47 38.08
CA LEU A 342 17.15 13.82 37.73
C LEU A 342 17.72 13.04 38.92
N TYR A 343 17.74 13.60 40.13
CA TYR A 343 18.19 12.89 41.33
C TYR A 343 17.40 11.61 41.58
N ARG A 344 16.07 11.67 41.51
CA ARG A 344 15.20 10.48 41.68
C ARG A 344 15.49 9.39 40.65
N LYS A 345 15.81 9.80 39.40
CA LYS A 345 16.12 8.85 38.32
C LYS A 345 17.51 8.24 38.49
N ILE A 346 18.50 9.00 38.92
CA ILE A 346 19.85 8.51 39.26
C ILE A 346 19.76 7.46 40.37
N ASP A 347 19.02 7.75 41.45
CA ASP A 347 18.84 6.85 42.59
C ASP A 347 18.08 5.55 42.18
N LYS A 348 17.02 5.70 41.39
CA LYS A 348 16.20 4.58 40.92
C LYS A 348 16.92 3.67 39.91
N LEU A 349 17.78 4.22 39.07
CA LEU A 349 18.45 3.50 37.97
C LEU A 349 19.87 3.07 38.33
N GLY A 350 20.40 3.49 39.46
CA GLY A 350 21.76 3.14 39.95
C GLY A 350 22.85 3.67 39.01
N VAL A 351 22.78 4.94 38.62
CA VAL A 351 23.72 5.60 37.68
C VAL A 351 24.76 6.37 38.48
#